data_836cffa5d8f191c45fb7e5fd94cb6497
#
_entry.id   836cffa5d8f191c45fb7e5fd94cb6497
#
_cell.length_a   1.000
_cell.length_b   1.000
_cell.length_c   1.000
_cell.angle_alpha   90.00
_cell.angle_beta   90.00
_cell.angle_gamma   90.00
#
_symmetry.space_group_name_H-M   'P 1'
#
loop_
_entity.id
_entity.type
_entity.pdbx_description
1 polymer ?
#
loop_
_entity_poly.entity_id
_entity_poly.type
_entity_poly.pdbx_seq_one_letter_code
_entity_poly.pdbx_strand_id
1 'polypeptide(L)'
;MSAKKKTDALPDRPALRLLLFGSPSVLVGGKEPAGDVLWRKHLALIAHLALSPDFERSRDHLMGLLWADRPQSNARHSLNESIRRLRSGLGADRLASRGDLIRLSDDSLEVDVLSFRDLQQRDPEAALALVRGGFMEGFVIEDAPDFEQWASEWRLQLGRETAALLLGRGETALADGDFRRAQEDAALSLKLHRFSEPAVSLLMRAAALSGDSSSALAAFRQFADRLETDLGESPGRELTALAERIREDRWRDSSQDHAMADPPLVGRESVHRAAFAVAEQGVTAGPQCLFVLGDQGLGKSRLIDECAKRVALRGAVVATARPLATDHDAPWSTLRLLMRNALATAPGLAA
;
A
#
# COMPACT_ATOMS: atom_id res chain seq x y z
N MET A 1 52.36 -10.32 24.96
CA MET A 1 51.99 -8.90 25.23
C MET A 1 50.91 -8.56 24.23
N SER A 2 49.67 -8.68 24.64
CA SER A 2 48.49 -8.48 23.78
C SER A 2 47.98 -7.03 23.98
N ALA A 3 48.09 -6.22 22.94
CA ALA A 3 47.61 -4.84 22.96
C ALA A 3 46.06 -4.84 22.88
N LYS A 4 45.40 -4.55 24.00
CA LYS A 4 43.99 -4.24 24.07
C LYS A 4 43.70 -3.00 23.22
N LYS A 5 43.06 -3.18 22.09
CA LYS A 5 42.45 -2.10 21.31
C LYS A 5 41.36 -1.47 22.17
N LYS A 6 41.63 -0.30 22.69
CA LYS A 6 40.66 0.56 23.40
C LYS A 6 39.62 0.97 22.37
N THR A 7 38.44 0.36 22.44
CA THR A 7 37.24 0.86 21.75
C THR A 7 36.88 2.16 22.50
N ASP A 8 37.22 3.31 21.93
CA ASP A 8 36.69 4.58 22.39
C ASP A 8 35.18 4.54 22.19
N ALA A 9 34.44 4.34 23.29
CA ALA A 9 33.02 4.55 23.33
C ALA A 9 32.77 6.02 22.94
N LEU A 10 32.25 6.26 21.77
CA LEU A 10 31.75 7.59 21.37
C LEU A 10 30.77 8.07 22.44
N PRO A 11 30.81 9.35 22.83
CA PRO A 11 29.91 9.91 23.81
C PRO A 11 28.47 9.64 23.38
N ASP A 12 27.63 9.30 24.36
CA ASP A 12 26.20 9.03 24.19
C ASP A 12 25.53 10.28 23.57
N ARG A 13 25.51 10.31 22.23
CA ARG A 13 24.95 11.45 21.48
C ARG A 13 23.44 11.29 21.46
N PRO A 14 22.67 12.34 21.79
CA PRO A 14 21.22 12.30 21.68
C PRO A 14 20.83 11.98 20.23
N ALA A 15 19.93 11.02 20.03
CA ALA A 15 19.45 10.63 18.71
C ALA A 15 18.89 11.85 17.94
N LEU A 16 19.28 11.98 16.67
CA LEU A 16 18.70 12.96 15.75
C LEU A 16 17.61 12.27 14.92
N ARG A 17 16.38 12.70 15.10
CA ARG A 17 15.23 12.15 14.37
C ARG A 17 14.70 13.17 13.39
N LEU A 18 14.58 12.78 12.14
CA LEU A 18 13.92 13.54 11.08
C LEU A 18 12.60 12.87 10.77
N LEU A 19 11.51 13.60 10.96
CA LEU A 19 10.17 13.17 10.69
C LEU A 19 9.70 13.92 9.44
N LEU A 20 9.69 13.24 8.29
CA LEU A 20 9.42 13.83 6.98
C LEU A 20 8.06 13.39 6.40
N PHE A 21 7.40 12.37 6.97
CA PHE A 21 6.01 12.06 6.69
C PHE A 21 5.09 13.00 7.48
N GLY A 22 4.16 13.67 6.80
CA GLY A 22 3.33 14.74 7.36
C GLY A 22 4.09 16.06 7.42
N SER A 23 3.71 16.93 8.37
CA SER A 23 4.43 18.18 8.61
C SER A 23 5.85 17.88 9.09
N PRO A 24 6.90 18.35 8.37
CA PRO A 24 8.26 17.95 8.66
C PRO A 24 8.74 18.55 9.99
N SER A 25 9.43 17.74 10.79
CA SER A 25 10.03 18.14 12.07
C SER A 25 11.34 17.46 12.35
N VAL A 26 12.13 18.05 13.27
CA VAL A 26 13.43 17.56 13.72
C VAL A 26 13.40 17.43 15.22
N LEU A 27 13.87 16.30 15.75
CA LEU A 27 13.98 16.06 17.19
C LEU A 27 15.44 15.71 17.55
N VAL A 28 15.96 16.32 18.60
CA VAL A 28 17.26 16.02 19.18
C VAL A 28 17.05 15.49 20.58
N GLY A 29 17.39 14.22 20.82
CA GLY A 29 17.09 13.57 22.09
C GLY A 29 15.60 13.55 22.44
N GLY A 30 14.73 13.46 21.42
CA GLY A 30 13.27 13.43 21.57
C GLY A 30 12.60 14.79 21.78
N LYS A 31 13.34 15.91 21.72
CA LYS A 31 12.80 17.27 21.87
C LYS A 31 13.07 18.09 20.63
N GLU A 32 12.16 19.01 20.31
CA GLU A 32 12.39 19.99 19.26
C GLU A 32 13.55 20.93 19.64
N PRO A 33 14.50 21.21 18.71
CA PRO A 33 15.54 22.18 18.96
C PRO A 33 14.96 23.61 19.06
N ALA A 34 15.66 24.51 19.72
CA ALA A 34 15.20 25.90 19.93
C ALA A 34 14.84 26.59 18.61
N GLY A 35 13.76 27.41 18.63
CA GLY A 35 12.98 27.89 17.51
C GLY A 35 13.68 28.45 16.25
N ASP A 36 14.90 28.95 16.34
CA ASP A 36 15.64 29.53 15.18
C ASP A 36 16.27 28.49 14.24
N VAL A 37 16.34 27.21 14.66
CA VAL A 37 16.99 26.13 13.90
C VAL A 37 16.07 25.60 12.80
N LEU A 38 14.75 25.80 12.94
CA LEU A 38 13.72 25.21 12.08
C LEU A 38 13.19 26.14 10.99
N TRP A 39 13.98 27.15 10.57
CA TRP A 39 13.62 27.92 9.38
C TRP A 39 13.50 27.00 8.16
N ARG A 40 12.55 27.32 7.26
CA ARG A 40 12.21 26.45 6.11
C ARG A 40 13.44 25.98 5.35
N LYS A 41 14.39 26.89 4.99
CA LYS A 41 15.59 26.50 4.25
C LYS A 41 16.57 25.64 5.06
N HIS A 42 16.60 25.76 6.40
CA HIS A 42 17.41 24.88 7.24
C HIS A 42 16.85 23.46 7.28
N LEU A 43 15.53 23.34 7.41
CA LEU A 43 14.83 22.06 7.41
C LEU A 43 14.94 21.38 6.04
N ALA A 44 14.81 22.15 4.95
CA ALA A 44 15.05 21.67 3.59
C ALA A 44 16.46 21.15 3.38
N LEU A 45 17.48 21.90 3.87
CA LEU A 45 18.88 21.53 3.78
C LEU A 45 19.15 20.18 4.46
N ILE A 46 18.63 20.01 5.68
CA ILE A 46 18.85 18.78 6.45
C ILE A 46 18.09 17.59 5.86
N ALA A 47 16.86 17.81 5.41
CA ALA A 47 16.07 16.78 4.75
C ALA A 47 16.74 16.31 3.45
N HIS A 48 17.23 17.26 2.64
CA HIS A 48 17.94 16.93 1.41
C HIS A 48 19.24 16.15 1.66
N LEU A 49 20.04 16.56 2.65
CA LEU A 49 21.25 15.82 3.04
C LEU A 49 20.91 14.42 3.56
N ALA A 50 19.91 14.30 4.42
CA ALA A 50 19.49 13.01 5.01
C ALA A 50 18.98 11.99 3.99
N LEU A 51 18.45 12.47 2.87
CA LEU A 51 17.97 11.62 1.77
C LEU A 51 18.94 11.55 0.59
N SER A 52 20.13 12.10 0.76
CA SER A 52 21.20 12.04 -0.24
C SER A 52 22.08 10.81 -0.06
N PRO A 53 22.70 10.26 -1.13
CA PRO A 53 23.73 9.24 -1.00
C PRO A 53 24.83 9.67 -0.04
N ASP A 54 25.27 8.76 0.83
CA ASP A 54 26.30 8.98 1.86
C ASP A 54 26.04 10.18 2.78
N PHE A 55 24.79 10.67 2.80
CA PHE A 55 24.34 11.85 3.57
C PHE A 55 25.13 13.13 3.24
N GLU A 56 25.65 13.26 2.02
CA GLU A 56 26.50 14.39 1.63
C GLU A 56 26.13 15.00 0.27
N ARG A 57 26.43 16.30 0.11
CA ARG A 57 26.33 17.06 -1.14
C ARG A 57 27.38 18.15 -1.22
N SER A 58 27.71 18.56 -2.46
CA SER A 58 28.59 19.71 -2.67
C SER A 58 27.90 21.03 -2.30
N ARG A 59 28.71 22.00 -1.91
CA ARG A 59 28.24 23.36 -1.61
C ARG A 59 27.52 24.00 -2.80
N ASP A 60 28.07 23.82 -4.00
CA ASP A 60 27.49 24.37 -5.23
C ASP A 60 26.11 23.77 -5.50
N HIS A 61 25.95 22.45 -5.31
CA HIS A 61 24.64 21.80 -5.41
C HIS A 61 23.64 22.37 -4.40
N LEU A 62 24.01 22.51 -3.14
CA LEU A 62 23.12 23.02 -2.09
C LEU A 62 22.77 24.50 -2.31
N MET A 63 23.70 25.31 -2.84
CA MET A 63 23.42 26.69 -3.21
C MET A 63 22.45 26.78 -4.38
N GLY A 64 22.63 25.97 -5.43
CA GLY A 64 21.69 25.87 -6.54
C GLY A 64 20.30 25.44 -6.10
N LEU A 65 20.22 24.43 -5.24
CA LEU A 65 18.96 23.90 -4.74
C LEU A 65 18.13 24.92 -3.94
N LEU A 66 18.76 25.73 -3.06
CA LEU A 66 18.03 26.54 -2.09
C LEU A 66 18.17 28.05 -2.28
N TRP A 67 19.12 28.51 -3.09
CA TRP A 67 19.40 29.94 -3.30
C TRP A 67 19.79 30.25 -4.75
N ALA A 68 19.18 29.55 -5.71
CA ALA A 68 19.45 29.78 -7.14
C ALA A 68 19.15 31.21 -7.60
N ASP A 69 18.22 31.88 -6.93
CA ASP A 69 17.80 33.26 -7.19
C ASP A 69 18.82 34.32 -6.75
N ARG A 70 19.88 33.91 -5.99
CA ARG A 70 20.84 34.85 -5.38
C ARG A 70 22.20 34.86 -6.10
N PRO A 71 22.88 36.01 -6.14
CA PRO A 71 24.26 36.01 -6.56
C PRO A 71 25.12 35.03 -5.76
N GLN A 72 26.09 34.38 -6.39
CA GLN A 72 26.89 33.30 -5.81
C GLN A 72 27.51 33.64 -4.44
N SER A 73 28.00 34.89 -4.27
CA SER A 73 28.55 35.35 -2.99
C SER A 73 27.48 35.35 -1.87
N ASN A 74 26.27 35.78 -2.18
CA ASN A 74 25.16 35.85 -1.22
C ASN A 74 24.61 34.46 -0.92
N ALA A 75 24.49 33.58 -1.92
CA ALA A 75 24.11 32.18 -1.74
C ALA A 75 25.11 31.44 -0.82
N ARG A 76 26.44 31.65 -1.04
CA ARG A 76 27.49 31.10 -0.19
C ARG A 76 27.42 31.61 1.25
N HIS A 77 27.15 32.90 1.46
CA HIS A 77 26.97 33.48 2.79
C HIS A 77 25.74 32.83 3.48
N SER A 78 24.60 32.73 2.77
CA SER A 78 23.37 32.13 3.29
C SER A 78 23.54 30.66 3.66
N LEU A 79 24.24 29.88 2.83
CA LEU A 79 24.55 28.47 3.14
C LEU A 79 25.44 28.35 4.38
N ASN A 80 26.50 29.17 4.50
CA ASN A 80 27.37 29.14 5.66
C ASN A 80 26.64 29.50 6.96
N GLU A 81 25.76 30.49 6.91
CA GLU A 81 24.94 30.91 8.06
C GLU A 81 23.94 29.78 8.43
N SER A 82 23.35 29.13 7.46
CA SER A 82 22.47 27.98 7.68
C SER A 82 23.21 26.82 8.35
N ILE A 83 24.39 26.47 7.87
CA ILE A 83 25.25 25.44 8.48
C ILE A 83 25.62 25.82 9.91
N ARG A 84 26.00 27.08 10.16
CA ARG A 84 26.34 27.56 11.50
C ARG A 84 25.18 27.42 12.48
N ARG A 85 23.99 27.83 12.08
CA ARG A 85 22.76 27.73 12.89
C ARG A 85 22.37 26.26 13.14
N LEU A 86 22.41 25.43 12.12
CA LEU A 86 22.15 23.99 12.27
C LEU A 86 23.15 23.32 13.23
N ARG A 87 24.44 23.66 13.16
CA ARG A 87 25.45 23.17 14.11
C ARG A 87 25.17 23.63 15.55
N SER A 88 24.72 24.86 15.71
CA SER A 88 24.38 25.40 17.04
C SER A 88 23.15 24.67 17.64
N GLY A 89 22.16 24.33 16.84
CA GLY A 89 20.90 23.73 17.32
C GLY A 89 20.91 22.22 17.40
N LEU A 90 21.65 21.55 16.52
CA LEU A 90 21.67 20.09 16.43
C LEU A 90 22.90 19.45 17.07
N GLY A 91 23.94 20.25 17.30
CA GLY A 91 25.26 19.81 17.73
C GLY A 91 26.35 20.06 16.67
N ALA A 92 27.50 20.55 17.10
CA ALA A 92 28.59 20.99 16.21
C ALA A 92 29.07 19.87 15.27
N ASP A 93 29.06 18.64 15.73
CA ASP A 93 29.57 17.46 15.01
C ASP A 93 28.54 16.83 14.05
N ARG A 94 27.28 17.33 14.04
CA ARG A 94 26.22 16.79 13.18
C ARG A 94 26.41 17.14 11.71
N LEU A 95 27.04 18.26 11.43
CA LEU A 95 27.32 18.70 10.06
C LEU A 95 28.84 18.89 9.88
N ALA A 96 29.46 17.99 9.14
CA ALA A 96 30.87 18.10 8.77
C ALA A 96 31.03 18.86 7.45
N SER A 97 32.11 19.61 7.32
CA SER A 97 32.56 20.22 6.07
C SER A 97 33.90 19.61 5.68
N ARG A 98 33.99 18.98 4.53
CA ARG A 98 35.23 18.40 3.99
C ARG A 98 35.48 18.98 2.60
N GLY A 99 36.34 20.02 2.52
CA GLY A 99 36.51 20.76 1.28
C GLY A 99 35.19 21.38 0.81
N ASP A 100 34.75 21.03 -0.38
CA ASP A 100 33.48 21.49 -0.96
C ASP A 100 32.25 20.66 -0.54
N LEU A 101 32.41 19.58 0.20
CA LEU A 101 31.33 18.70 0.61
C LEU A 101 30.78 19.07 1.99
N ILE A 102 29.46 19.02 2.13
CA ILE A 102 28.75 19.10 3.42
C ILE A 102 28.14 17.74 3.66
N ARG A 103 28.46 17.13 4.81
CA ARG A 103 27.94 15.82 5.23
C ARG A 103 27.14 15.95 6.53
N LEU A 104 25.99 15.31 6.56
CA LEU A 104 25.23 15.06 7.78
C LEU A 104 25.78 13.77 8.43
N SER A 105 26.09 13.81 9.73
CA SER A 105 26.53 12.61 10.45
C SER A 105 25.41 11.59 10.54
N ASP A 106 25.69 10.37 10.17
CA ASP A 106 24.79 9.20 10.25
C ASP A 106 24.79 8.56 11.66
N ASP A 107 25.70 8.98 12.55
CA ASP A 107 25.73 8.51 13.94
C ASP A 107 24.42 8.86 14.66
N SER A 108 23.64 7.86 15.06
CA SER A 108 22.34 8.01 15.73
C SER A 108 21.35 8.89 14.96
N LEU A 109 21.36 8.81 13.60
CA LEU A 109 20.40 9.46 12.72
C LEU A 109 19.26 8.49 12.44
N GLU A 110 18.05 8.93 12.73
CA GLU A 110 16.80 8.22 12.38
C GLU A 110 15.98 9.10 11.42
N VAL A 111 15.64 8.56 10.26
CA VAL A 111 14.79 9.23 9.27
C VAL A 111 13.60 8.33 8.97
N ASP A 112 12.39 8.81 9.23
CA ASP A 112 11.17 8.01 9.08
C ASP A 112 10.99 7.47 7.66
N VAL A 113 11.34 8.24 6.62
CA VAL A 113 11.31 7.80 5.22
C VAL A 113 12.30 6.66 4.93
N LEU A 114 13.50 6.70 5.51
CA LEU A 114 14.47 5.61 5.35
C LEU A 114 14.03 4.36 6.11
N SER A 115 13.53 4.54 7.34
CA SER A 115 12.95 3.46 8.14
C SER A 115 11.75 2.83 7.45
N PHE A 116 10.88 3.63 6.84
CA PHE A 116 9.76 3.16 6.04
C PHE A 116 10.23 2.22 4.92
N ARG A 117 11.24 2.61 4.15
CA ARG A 117 11.78 1.80 3.06
C ARG A 117 12.43 0.49 3.54
N ASP A 118 13.14 0.53 4.65
CA ASP A 118 13.75 -0.69 5.23
C ASP A 118 12.68 -1.66 5.73
N LEU A 119 11.57 -1.17 6.28
CA LEU A 119 10.49 -1.97 6.82
C LEU A 119 9.51 -2.50 5.77
N GLN A 120 9.44 -1.92 4.56
CA GLN A 120 8.44 -2.30 3.54
C GLN A 120 8.31 -3.81 3.30
N GLN A 121 9.44 -4.51 3.26
CA GLN A 121 9.46 -5.97 3.00
C GLN A 121 9.44 -6.82 4.28
N ARG A 122 9.94 -6.29 5.40
CA ARG A 122 10.08 -7.04 6.65
C ARG A 122 8.85 -6.95 7.54
N ASP A 123 8.29 -5.75 7.63
CA ASP A 123 7.13 -5.43 8.47
C ASP A 123 6.31 -4.30 7.83
N PRO A 124 5.44 -4.62 6.85
CA PRO A 124 4.60 -3.63 6.17
C PRO A 124 3.68 -2.84 7.11
N GLU A 125 3.24 -3.44 8.21
CA GLU A 125 2.41 -2.75 9.21
C GLU A 125 3.20 -1.66 9.93
N ALA A 126 4.41 -1.99 10.40
CA ALA A 126 5.30 -1.01 11.00
C ALA A 126 5.71 0.08 10.02
N ALA A 127 5.94 -0.26 8.73
CA ALA A 127 6.20 0.72 7.69
C ALA A 127 5.02 1.70 7.53
N LEU A 128 3.80 1.20 7.39
CA LEU A 128 2.60 2.03 7.25
C LEU A 128 2.33 2.88 8.50
N ALA A 129 2.68 2.42 9.69
CA ALA A 129 2.56 3.19 10.93
C ALA A 129 3.45 4.44 10.97
N LEU A 130 4.54 4.50 10.18
CA LEU A 130 5.38 5.67 10.04
C LEU A 130 4.75 6.76 9.17
N VAL A 131 3.79 6.41 8.30
CA VAL A 131 3.15 7.33 7.35
C VAL A 131 2.08 8.14 8.06
N ARG A 132 2.43 9.33 8.53
CA ARG A 132 1.53 10.28 9.23
C ARG A 132 0.86 11.29 8.30
N GLY A 133 1.25 11.31 7.03
CA GLY A 133 0.79 12.22 5.99
C GLY A 133 1.67 12.12 4.76
N GLY A 134 1.51 13.03 3.78
CA GLY A 134 2.38 13.12 2.61
C GLY A 134 3.80 13.55 2.98
N PHE A 135 4.78 13.27 2.10
CA PHE A 135 6.15 13.72 2.30
C PHE A 135 6.22 15.24 2.39
N MET A 136 6.74 15.75 3.53
CA MET A 136 6.86 17.18 3.84
C MET A 136 5.54 17.93 3.52
N GLU A 137 4.43 17.42 4.07
CA GLU A 137 3.09 17.93 3.80
C GLU A 137 2.95 19.39 4.25
N GLY A 138 2.42 20.25 3.36
CA GLY A 138 2.26 21.69 3.64
C GLY A 138 3.56 22.49 3.67
N PHE A 139 4.70 21.85 3.39
CA PHE A 139 6.00 22.52 3.36
C PHE A 139 6.31 23.00 1.94
N VAL A 140 6.50 24.30 1.77
CA VAL A 140 6.79 24.98 0.49
C VAL A 140 7.85 26.05 0.70
N ILE A 141 8.80 26.17 -0.24
CA ILE A 141 9.79 27.25 -0.30
C ILE A 141 9.64 27.98 -1.63
N GLU A 142 8.95 29.09 -1.64
CA GLU A 142 8.58 29.81 -2.86
C GLU A 142 9.80 30.26 -3.70
N ASP A 143 10.92 30.61 -3.05
CA ASP A 143 12.16 31.08 -3.68
C ASP A 143 13.18 29.95 -3.90
N ALA A 144 12.74 28.69 -4.02
CA ALA A 144 13.63 27.53 -4.26
C ALA A 144 12.95 26.49 -5.18
N PRO A 145 12.76 26.79 -6.46
CA PRO A 145 12.03 25.91 -7.39
C PRO A 145 12.65 24.52 -7.54
N ASP A 146 13.98 24.40 -7.55
CA ASP A 146 14.67 23.13 -7.67
C ASP A 146 14.44 22.23 -6.45
N PHE A 147 14.32 22.83 -5.24
CA PHE A 147 13.92 22.09 -4.05
C PHE A 147 12.46 21.63 -4.13
N GLU A 148 11.56 22.46 -4.61
CA GLU A 148 10.15 22.09 -4.78
C GLU A 148 9.97 20.97 -5.80
N GLN A 149 10.75 20.98 -6.89
CA GLN A 149 10.77 19.88 -7.85
C GLN A 149 11.24 18.58 -7.18
N TRP A 150 12.38 18.62 -6.47
CA TRP A 150 12.90 17.49 -5.72
C TRP A 150 11.88 16.95 -4.68
N ALA A 151 11.24 17.83 -3.92
CA ALA A 151 10.24 17.45 -2.93
C ALA A 151 8.99 16.83 -3.60
N SER A 152 8.59 17.33 -4.77
CA SER A 152 7.47 16.81 -5.56
C SER A 152 7.75 15.40 -6.09
N GLU A 153 8.97 15.13 -6.54
CA GLU A 153 9.41 13.79 -6.97
C GLU A 153 9.33 12.80 -5.79
N TRP A 154 9.80 13.20 -4.60
CA TRP A 154 9.70 12.39 -3.39
C TRP A 154 8.24 12.16 -2.97
N ARG A 155 7.38 13.19 -3.01
CA ARG A 155 5.94 13.06 -2.72
C ARG A 155 5.29 12.02 -3.63
N LEU A 156 5.57 12.10 -4.91
CA LEU A 156 5.02 11.17 -5.91
C LEU A 156 5.52 9.74 -5.68
N GLN A 157 6.82 9.57 -5.47
CA GLN A 157 7.44 8.27 -5.28
C GLN A 157 6.96 7.60 -3.98
N LEU A 158 7.02 8.29 -2.84
CA LEU A 158 6.56 7.76 -1.55
C LEU A 158 5.04 7.52 -1.54
N GLY A 159 4.27 8.37 -2.24
CA GLY A 159 2.85 8.14 -2.43
C GLY A 159 2.56 6.82 -3.15
N ARG A 160 3.31 6.51 -4.22
CA ARG A 160 3.20 5.23 -4.93
C ARG A 160 3.64 4.04 -4.07
N GLU A 161 4.76 4.18 -3.34
CA GLU A 161 5.27 3.15 -2.44
C GLU A 161 4.24 2.84 -1.33
N THR A 162 3.68 3.86 -0.71
CA THR A 162 2.64 3.72 0.32
C THR A 162 1.35 3.11 -0.25
N ALA A 163 0.92 3.54 -1.44
CA ALA A 163 -0.25 2.99 -2.12
C ALA A 163 -0.09 1.49 -2.42
N ALA A 164 1.12 1.06 -2.82
CA ALA A 164 1.42 -0.35 -3.08
C ALA A 164 1.38 -1.20 -1.80
N LEU A 165 1.90 -0.68 -0.68
CA LEU A 165 1.83 -1.36 0.62
C LEU A 165 0.39 -1.49 1.12
N LEU A 166 -0.42 -0.43 1.01
CA LEU A 166 -1.85 -0.45 1.34
C LEU A 166 -2.59 -1.49 0.49
N LEU A 167 -2.28 -1.54 -0.81
CA LEU A 167 -2.88 -2.54 -1.70
C LEU A 167 -2.52 -3.96 -1.28
N GLY A 168 -1.25 -4.25 -0.98
CA GLY A 168 -0.81 -5.55 -0.50
C GLY A 168 -1.47 -5.96 0.81
N ARG A 169 -1.58 -5.04 1.78
CA ARG A 169 -2.26 -5.26 3.05
C ARG A 169 -3.76 -5.51 2.84
N GLY A 170 -4.39 -4.74 1.98
CA GLY A 170 -5.80 -4.90 1.64
C GLY A 170 -6.10 -6.23 0.93
N GLU A 171 -5.20 -6.73 0.07
CA GLU A 171 -5.33 -8.07 -0.53
C GLU A 171 -5.23 -9.17 0.55
N THR A 172 -4.32 -9.01 1.52
CA THR A 172 -4.24 -9.93 2.66
C THR A 172 -5.52 -9.89 3.51
N ALA A 173 -6.03 -8.71 3.81
CA ALA A 173 -7.28 -8.53 4.55
C ALA A 173 -8.47 -9.16 3.78
N LEU A 174 -8.52 -9.00 2.45
CA LEU A 174 -9.51 -9.64 1.60
C LEU A 174 -9.43 -11.16 1.69
N ALA A 175 -8.22 -11.73 1.64
CA ALA A 175 -8.00 -13.17 1.78
C ALA A 175 -8.44 -13.68 3.17
N ASP A 176 -8.18 -12.92 4.23
CA ASP A 176 -8.59 -13.24 5.60
C ASP A 176 -10.10 -13.02 5.87
N GLY A 177 -10.84 -12.42 4.92
CA GLY A 177 -12.28 -12.13 5.06
C GLY A 177 -12.57 -10.82 5.78
N ASP A 178 -11.57 -10.01 6.10
CA ASP A 178 -11.76 -8.65 6.62
C ASP A 178 -12.04 -7.68 5.46
N PHE A 179 -13.27 -7.77 4.94
CA PHE A 179 -13.69 -6.96 3.80
C PHE A 179 -13.68 -5.46 4.10
N ARG A 180 -13.96 -5.08 5.36
CA ARG A 180 -13.95 -3.68 5.79
C ARG A 180 -12.54 -3.10 5.68
N ARG A 181 -11.53 -3.80 6.22
CA ARG A 181 -10.13 -3.37 6.12
C ARG A 181 -9.64 -3.33 4.67
N ALA A 182 -10.01 -4.32 3.88
CA ALA A 182 -9.69 -4.34 2.45
C ALA A 182 -10.26 -3.12 1.71
N GLN A 183 -11.49 -2.70 2.01
CA GLN A 183 -12.11 -1.50 1.44
C GLN A 183 -11.42 -0.22 1.90
N GLU A 184 -11.11 -0.11 3.20
CA GLU A 184 -10.39 1.03 3.78
C GLU A 184 -9.01 1.22 3.12
N ASP A 185 -8.23 0.14 3.00
CA ASP A 185 -6.90 0.16 2.39
C ASP A 185 -6.95 0.49 0.89
N ALA A 186 -7.90 -0.10 0.16
CA ALA A 186 -8.11 0.21 -1.24
C ALA A 186 -8.48 1.70 -1.45
N ALA A 187 -9.36 2.23 -0.61
CA ALA A 187 -9.76 3.64 -0.66
C ALA A 187 -8.60 4.59 -0.33
N LEU A 188 -7.76 4.25 0.65
CA LEU A 188 -6.55 5.01 0.98
C LEU A 188 -5.52 4.95 -0.15
N SER A 189 -5.31 3.77 -0.76
CA SER A 189 -4.45 3.59 -1.92
C SER A 189 -4.90 4.47 -3.09
N LEU A 190 -6.21 4.55 -3.35
CA LEU A 190 -6.80 5.41 -4.40
C LEU A 190 -6.64 6.91 -4.13
N LYS A 191 -6.60 7.34 -2.87
CA LYS A 191 -6.29 8.75 -2.53
C LYS A 191 -4.86 9.13 -2.90
N LEU A 192 -3.92 8.19 -2.76
CA LEU A 192 -2.50 8.40 -3.09
C LEU A 192 -2.21 8.18 -4.57
N HIS A 193 -2.89 7.22 -5.20
CA HIS A 193 -2.74 6.88 -6.61
C HIS A 193 -4.11 6.70 -7.26
N ARG A 194 -4.72 7.81 -7.66
CA ARG A 194 -6.12 7.91 -8.07
C ARG A 194 -6.51 7.16 -9.35
N PHE A 195 -5.54 6.74 -10.15
CA PHE A 195 -5.72 5.96 -11.38
C PHE A 195 -5.27 4.50 -11.23
N SER A 196 -5.24 3.97 -10.01
CA SER A 196 -4.85 2.59 -9.74
C SER A 196 -6.01 1.63 -9.99
N GLU A 197 -6.04 0.96 -11.14
CA GLU A 197 -7.01 -0.11 -11.41
C GLU A 197 -6.93 -1.27 -10.40
N PRO A 198 -5.75 -1.73 -9.94
CA PRO A 198 -5.68 -2.74 -8.89
C PRO A 198 -6.39 -2.34 -7.60
N ALA A 199 -6.29 -1.06 -7.20
CA ALA A 199 -6.96 -0.59 -5.99
C ALA A 199 -8.48 -0.51 -6.15
N VAL A 200 -8.98 -0.09 -7.33
CA VAL A 200 -10.42 -0.14 -7.64
C VAL A 200 -10.90 -1.59 -7.67
N SER A 201 -10.15 -2.50 -8.29
CA SER A 201 -10.48 -3.92 -8.33
C SER A 201 -10.59 -4.53 -6.92
N LEU A 202 -9.63 -4.20 -6.02
CA LEU A 202 -9.68 -4.63 -4.63
C LEU A 202 -10.93 -4.08 -3.93
N LEU A 203 -11.22 -2.77 -4.08
CA LEU A 203 -12.40 -2.13 -3.51
C LEU A 203 -13.70 -2.80 -3.98
N MET A 204 -13.80 -3.05 -5.29
CA MET A 204 -14.97 -3.73 -5.88
C MET A 204 -15.14 -5.15 -5.37
N ARG A 205 -14.07 -5.95 -5.31
CA ARG A 205 -14.11 -7.33 -4.80
C ARG A 205 -14.48 -7.37 -3.32
N ALA A 206 -13.90 -6.49 -2.51
CA ALA A 206 -14.21 -6.41 -1.09
C ALA A 206 -15.66 -6.00 -0.83
N ALA A 207 -16.21 -5.05 -1.59
CA ALA A 207 -17.60 -4.63 -1.50
C ALA A 207 -18.56 -5.75 -1.96
N ALA A 208 -18.26 -6.39 -3.09
CA ALA A 208 -19.10 -7.50 -3.60
C ALA A 208 -19.13 -8.69 -2.63
N LEU A 209 -17.99 -9.08 -2.08
CA LEU A 209 -17.87 -10.17 -1.10
C LEU A 209 -18.53 -9.85 0.25
N SER A 210 -18.61 -8.56 0.64
CA SER A 210 -19.40 -8.14 1.80
C SER A 210 -20.92 -8.06 1.54
N GLY A 211 -21.35 -8.35 0.31
CA GLY A 211 -22.76 -8.30 -0.09
C GLY A 211 -23.23 -6.95 -0.67
N ASP A 212 -22.33 -5.97 -0.78
CA ASP A 212 -22.64 -4.64 -1.32
C ASP A 212 -22.18 -4.48 -2.78
N SER A 213 -22.86 -5.21 -3.69
CA SER A 213 -22.61 -5.11 -5.14
C SER A 213 -22.93 -3.70 -5.68
N SER A 214 -23.79 -2.93 -5.00
CA SER A 214 -24.14 -1.58 -5.42
C SER A 214 -22.97 -0.61 -5.25
N SER A 215 -22.30 -0.65 -4.10
CA SER A 215 -21.09 0.12 -3.84
C SER A 215 -19.93 -0.30 -4.73
N ALA A 216 -19.77 -1.59 -5.01
CA ALA A 216 -18.76 -2.08 -5.95
C ALA A 216 -18.95 -1.47 -7.35
N LEU A 217 -20.16 -1.50 -7.89
CA LEU A 217 -20.47 -0.91 -9.21
C LEU A 217 -20.41 0.63 -9.21
N ALA A 218 -20.71 1.28 -8.08
CA ALA A 218 -20.53 2.71 -7.93
C ALA A 218 -19.04 3.12 -7.98
N ALA A 219 -18.17 2.35 -7.31
CA ALA A 219 -16.72 2.57 -7.38
C ALA A 219 -16.17 2.45 -8.81
N PHE A 220 -16.63 1.43 -9.56
CA PHE A 220 -16.28 1.28 -10.98
C PHE A 220 -16.70 2.49 -11.81
N ARG A 221 -17.96 2.95 -11.69
CA ARG A 221 -18.45 4.11 -12.44
C ARG A 221 -17.66 5.38 -12.13
N GLN A 222 -17.45 5.67 -10.85
CA GLN A 222 -16.65 6.83 -10.43
C GLN A 222 -15.22 6.80 -10.99
N PHE A 223 -14.63 5.63 -11.06
CA PHE A 223 -13.30 5.47 -11.63
C PHE A 223 -13.30 5.66 -13.15
N ALA A 224 -14.27 5.06 -13.85
CA ALA A 224 -14.43 5.21 -15.30
C ALA A 224 -14.65 6.69 -15.70
N ASP A 225 -15.57 7.39 -15.01
CA ASP A 225 -15.84 8.81 -15.23
C ASP A 225 -14.59 9.68 -15.02
N ARG A 226 -13.79 9.35 -14.01
CA ARG A 226 -12.52 10.04 -13.73
C ARG A 226 -11.48 9.79 -14.82
N LEU A 227 -11.31 8.54 -15.27
CA LEU A 227 -10.39 8.21 -16.36
C LEU A 227 -10.76 8.95 -17.65
N GLU A 228 -12.02 8.94 -18.01
CA GLU A 228 -12.52 9.63 -19.21
C GLU A 228 -12.31 11.15 -19.09
N THR A 229 -12.67 11.75 -17.94
CA THR A 229 -12.59 13.19 -17.73
C THR A 229 -11.15 13.71 -17.70
N ASP A 230 -10.26 13.01 -16.99
CA ASP A 230 -8.91 13.49 -16.70
C ASP A 230 -7.87 13.04 -17.74
N LEU A 231 -8.07 11.87 -18.38
CA LEU A 231 -7.11 11.24 -19.28
C LEU A 231 -7.67 10.94 -20.67
N GLY A 232 -9.01 10.99 -20.86
CA GLY A 232 -9.66 10.55 -22.11
C GLY A 232 -9.55 9.04 -22.34
N GLU A 233 -9.36 8.26 -21.29
CA GLU A 233 -9.16 6.82 -21.34
C GLU A 233 -10.34 6.07 -20.72
N SER A 234 -10.48 4.77 -21.07
CA SER A 234 -11.48 3.88 -20.50
C SER A 234 -10.81 2.83 -19.60
N PRO A 235 -11.54 2.27 -18.60
CA PRO A 235 -11.01 1.20 -17.75
C PRO A 235 -10.56 -0.01 -18.55
N GLY A 236 -9.51 -0.68 -18.06
CA GLY A 236 -8.96 -1.88 -18.67
C GLY A 236 -9.96 -3.04 -18.73
N ARG A 237 -9.70 -4.01 -19.61
CA ARG A 237 -10.59 -5.14 -19.88
C ARG A 237 -10.87 -5.98 -18.62
N GLU A 238 -9.87 -6.17 -17.76
CA GLU A 238 -10.00 -6.96 -16.53
C GLU A 238 -10.95 -6.31 -15.54
N LEU A 239 -10.84 -5.01 -15.34
CA LEU A 239 -11.70 -4.25 -14.44
C LEU A 239 -13.14 -4.18 -14.97
N THR A 240 -13.31 -4.00 -16.28
CA THR A 240 -14.62 -4.03 -16.96
C THR A 240 -15.28 -5.40 -16.81
N ALA A 241 -14.52 -6.49 -17.04
CA ALA A 241 -15.02 -7.85 -16.85
C ALA A 241 -15.40 -8.14 -15.39
N LEU A 242 -14.68 -7.58 -14.41
CA LEU A 242 -15.06 -7.67 -13.00
C LEU A 242 -16.41 -6.98 -12.74
N ALA A 243 -16.61 -5.79 -13.30
CA ALA A 243 -17.89 -5.08 -13.17
C ALA A 243 -19.07 -5.86 -13.75
N GLU A 244 -18.88 -6.51 -14.92
CA GLU A 244 -19.90 -7.37 -15.52
C GLU A 244 -20.21 -8.59 -14.62
N ARG A 245 -19.20 -9.29 -14.12
CA ARG A 245 -19.40 -10.42 -13.20
C ARG A 245 -20.17 -10.01 -11.95
N ILE A 246 -19.84 -8.88 -11.34
CA ILE A 246 -20.57 -8.37 -10.18
C ILE A 246 -22.03 -8.03 -10.54
N ARG A 247 -22.26 -7.49 -11.73
CA ARG A 247 -23.61 -7.17 -12.22
C ARG A 247 -24.46 -8.42 -12.45
N GLU A 248 -23.89 -9.46 -13.04
CA GLU A 248 -24.54 -10.75 -13.28
C GLU A 248 -24.90 -11.45 -11.97
N ASP A 249 -24.02 -11.47 -10.99
CA ASP A 249 -24.26 -12.09 -9.69
C ASP A 249 -25.39 -11.38 -8.93
N ARG A 250 -25.46 -10.05 -9.00
CA ARG A 250 -26.59 -9.28 -8.46
C ARG A 250 -27.92 -9.59 -9.16
N TRP A 251 -27.89 -9.94 -10.46
CA TRP A 251 -29.08 -10.30 -11.19
C TRP A 251 -29.65 -11.70 -10.75
N ARG A 252 -28.76 -12.62 -10.44
CA ARG A 252 -29.14 -13.93 -9.91
C ARG A 252 -29.74 -13.83 -8.51
N ASP A 253 -29.20 -13.01 -7.65
CA ASP A 253 -29.73 -12.75 -6.31
C ASP A 253 -31.10 -12.06 -6.34
N SER A 254 -31.36 -11.19 -7.31
CA SER A 254 -32.66 -10.51 -7.46
C SER A 254 -33.77 -11.38 -8.01
N SER A 255 -33.44 -12.53 -8.62
CA SER A 255 -34.38 -13.50 -9.14
C SER A 255 -34.74 -14.65 -8.16
N GLN A 256 -34.06 -14.70 -7.00
CA GLN A 256 -34.40 -15.58 -5.89
C GLN A 256 -35.02 -14.76 -4.77
N ASP A 257 -36.32 -14.80 -4.65
CA ASP A 257 -37.12 -14.14 -3.63
C ASP A 257 -36.55 -14.29 -2.21
N HIS A 258 -36.41 -13.14 -1.52
CA HIS A 258 -36.38 -12.99 -0.07
C HIS A 258 -35.38 -13.84 0.72
N ALA A 259 -34.12 -13.88 0.31
CA ALA A 259 -33.05 -14.31 1.20
C ALA A 259 -32.68 -13.15 2.12
N MET A 260 -33.01 -13.28 3.41
CA MET A 260 -32.37 -12.47 4.48
C MET A 260 -30.88 -12.47 4.20
N ALA A 261 -30.27 -11.28 4.19
CA ALA A 261 -28.83 -11.11 3.99
C ALA A 261 -28.09 -12.19 4.80
N ASP A 262 -27.36 -13.06 4.12
CA ASP A 262 -26.61 -14.14 4.75
C ASP A 262 -25.70 -13.53 5.80
N PRO A 263 -25.83 -13.89 7.10
CA PRO A 263 -24.98 -13.31 8.12
C PRO A 263 -23.50 -13.61 7.80
N PRO A 264 -22.56 -12.74 8.12
CA PRO A 264 -21.15 -12.98 7.80
C PRO A 264 -20.65 -14.30 8.39
N LEU A 265 -19.72 -14.98 7.68
CA LEU A 265 -19.03 -16.15 8.22
C LEU A 265 -18.24 -15.72 9.47
N VAL A 266 -18.68 -16.20 10.66
CA VAL A 266 -18.06 -15.86 11.93
C VAL A 266 -17.45 -17.11 12.54
N GLY A 267 -16.24 -16.98 13.04
CA GLY A 267 -15.48 -18.06 13.69
C GLY A 267 -14.73 -18.96 12.68
N ARG A 268 -13.75 -19.70 13.19
CA ARG A 268 -12.88 -20.62 12.40
C ARG A 268 -12.08 -19.92 11.30
N GLU A 269 -11.61 -18.71 11.55
CA GLU A 269 -10.86 -17.86 10.59
C GLU A 269 -9.69 -18.60 9.95
N SER A 270 -9.01 -19.48 10.69
CA SER A 270 -7.91 -20.29 10.15
C SER A 270 -8.37 -21.31 9.10
N VAL A 271 -9.55 -21.91 9.28
CA VAL A 271 -10.13 -22.87 8.33
C VAL A 271 -10.60 -22.15 7.07
N HIS A 272 -11.23 -20.99 7.23
CA HIS A 272 -11.65 -20.15 6.11
C HIS A 272 -10.45 -19.69 5.29
N ARG A 273 -9.40 -19.17 5.95
CA ARG A 273 -8.17 -18.75 5.30
C ARG A 273 -7.51 -19.87 4.51
N ALA A 274 -7.39 -21.07 5.11
CA ALA A 274 -6.83 -22.22 4.44
C ALA A 274 -7.66 -22.65 3.21
N ALA A 275 -8.99 -22.68 3.33
CA ALA A 275 -9.87 -23.05 2.22
C ALA A 275 -9.78 -22.03 1.06
N PHE A 276 -9.77 -20.74 1.38
CA PHE A 276 -9.65 -19.67 0.38
C PHE A 276 -8.28 -19.68 -0.30
N ALA A 277 -7.21 -19.92 0.44
CA ALA A 277 -5.86 -20.03 -0.14
C ALA A 277 -5.77 -21.18 -1.15
N VAL A 278 -6.33 -22.35 -0.83
CA VAL A 278 -6.38 -23.50 -1.76
C VAL A 278 -7.22 -23.17 -3.00
N ALA A 279 -8.38 -22.55 -2.83
CA ALA A 279 -9.25 -22.17 -3.94
C ALA A 279 -8.56 -21.16 -4.89
N GLU A 280 -7.86 -20.17 -4.35
CA GLU A 280 -7.11 -19.18 -5.12
C GLU A 280 -5.87 -19.78 -5.81
N GLN A 281 -5.15 -20.67 -5.15
CA GLN A 281 -4.04 -21.42 -5.76
C GLN A 281 -4.51 -22.26 -6.95
N GLY A 282 -5.71 -22.82 -6.89
CA GLY A 282 -6.32 -23.54 -8.00
C GLY A 282 -6.47 -22.70 -9.27
N VAL A 283 -6.69 -21.39 -9.12
CA VAL A 283 -6.80 -20.45 -10.25
C VAL A 283 -5.42 -20.01 -10.79
N THR A 284 -4.42 -19.91 -9.94
CA THR A 284 -3.13 -19.26 -10.29
C THR A 284 -1.97 -20.23 -10.48
N ALA A 285 -1.95 -21.35 -9.75
CA ALA A 285 -0.78 -22.25 -9.67
C ALA A 285 -1.03 -23.66 -10.21
N GLY A 286 -2.27 -24.01 -10.59
CA GLY A 286 -2.63 -25.29 -11.17
C GLY A 286 -3.64 -26.09 -10.34
N PRO A 287 -4.02 -27.30 -10.77
CA PRO A 287 -5.11 -28.08 -10.17
C PRO A 287 -4.93 -28.30 -8.67
N GLN A 288 -5.96 -27.99 -7.89
CA GLN A 288 -6.01 -28.19 -6.45
C GLN A 288 -7.24 -29.01 -6.07
N CYS A 289 -7.19 -29.73 -4.97
CA CYS A 289 -8.31 -30.48 -4.44
C CYS A 289 -8.51 -30.13 -2.96
N LEU A 290 -9.69 -29.66 -2.61
CA LEU A 290 -10.05 -29.31 -1.24
C LEU A 290 -11.17 -30.22 -0.75
N PHE A 291 -10.92 -30.97 0.33
CA PHE A 291 -11.92 -31.76 1.03
C PHE A 291 -12.40 -31.03 2.29
N VAL A 292 -13.69 -30.71 2.36
CA VAL A 292 -14.29 -30.08 3.54
C VAL A 292 -15.07 -31.16 4.32
N LEU A 293 -14.55 -31.58 5.45
CA LEU A 293 -15.12 -32.63 6.28
C LEU A 293 -15.69 -32.04 7.60
N GLY A 294 -16.74 -32.66 8.11
CA GLY A 294 -17.38 -32.25 9.37
C GLY A 294 -18.84 -32.71 9.47
N ASP A 295 -19.43 -32.57 10.64
CA ASP A 295 -20.82 -32.98 10.91
C ASP A 295 -21.86 -32.10 10.18
N GLN A 296 -23.10 -32.57 10.11
CA GLN A 296 -24.20 -31.84 9.52
C GLN A 296 -24.44 -30.51 10.30
N GLY A 297 -24.73 -29.43 9.58
CA GLY A 297 -24.98 -28.12 10.19
C GLY A 297 -23.73 -27.26 10.44
N LEU A 298 -22.52 -27.77 10.24
CA LEU A 298 -21.26 -27.03 10.47
C LEU A 298 -20.88 -25.98 9.40
N GLY A 299 -21.77 -25.69 8.44
CA GLY A 299 -21.52 -24.64 7.45
C GLY A 299 -20.63 -25.04 6.28
N LYS A 300 -20.41 -26.35 6.01
CA LYS A 300 -19.57 -26.83 4.90
C LYS A 300 -19.99 -26.27 3.53
N SER A 301 -21.28 -26.35 3.23
CA SER A 301 -21.82 -25.86 1.94
C SER A 301 -21.59 -24.35 1.80
N ARG A 302 -21.78 -23.60 2.86
CA ARG A 302 -21.56 -22.17 2.89
C ARG A 302 -20.10 -21.80 2.65
N LEU A 303 -19.15 -22.53 3.28
CA LEU A 303 -17.72 -22.35 3.02
C LEU A 303 -17.39 -22.59 1.54
N ILE A 304 -17.96 -23.64 0.94
CA ILE A 304 -17.76 -23.95 -0.48
C ILE A 304 -18.36 -22.86 -1.37
N ASP A 305 -19.55 -22.38 -1.05
CA ASP A 305 -20.21 -21.30 -1.80
C ASP A 305 -19.40 -19.99 -1.72
N GLU A 306 -18.81 -19.67 -0.55
CA GLU A 306 -17.90 -18.52 -0.42
C GLU A 306 -16.59 -18.67 -1.19
N CYS A 307 -16.00 -19.88 -1.21
CA CYS A 307 -14.84 -20.16 -2.07
C CYS A 307 -15.22 -19.96 -3.55
N ALA A 308 -16.38 -20.47 -3.97
CA ALA A 308 -16.89 -20.36 -5.33
C ALA A 308 -17.07 -18.87 -5.75
N LYS A 309 -17.67 -18.04 -4.90
CA LYS A 309 -17.83 -16.60 -5.12
C LYS A 309 -16.47 -15.91 -5.34
N ARG A 310 -15.50 -16.20 -4.47
CA ARG A 310 -14.16 -15.60 -4.56
C ARG A 310 -13.43 -15.91 -5.85
N VAL A 311 -13.41 -17.20 -6.25
CA VAL A 311 -12.74 -17.59 -7.50
C VAL A 311 -13.50 -17.10 -8.75
N ALA A 312 -14.82 -17.02 -8.69
CA ALA A 312 -15.62 -16.43 -9.77
C ALA A 312 -15.28 -14.95 -9.98
N LEU A 313 -15.12 -14.18 -8.91
CA LEU A 313 -14.69 -12.77 -9.00
C LEU A 313 -13.29 -12.61 -9.59
N ARG A 314 -12.44 -13.64 -9.50
CA ARG A 314 -11.14 -13.68 -10.18
C ARG A 314 -11.20 -14.17 -11.63
N GLY A 315 -12.40 -14.45 -12.15
CA GLY A 315 -12.61 -14.88 -13.54
C GLY A 315 -12.63 -16.38 -13.75
N ALA A 316 -12.59 -17.20 -12.69
CA ALA A 316 -12.76 -18.64 -12.82
C ALA A 316 -14.20 -19.02 -13.21
N VAL A 317 -14.34 -20.01 -14.07
CA VAL A 317 -15.63 -20.63 -14.36
C VAL A 317 -15.97 -21.57 -13.21
N VAL A 318 -17.08 -21.33 -12.53
CA VAL A 318 -17.55 -22.14 -11.41
C VAL A 318 -18.72 -23.02 -11.85
N ALA A 319 -18.56 -24.34 -11.67
CA ALA A 319 -19.64 -25.30 -11.85
C ALA A 319 -19.87 -26.05 -10.54
N THR A 320 -21.12 -26.14 -10.12
CA THR A 320 -21.53 -26.84 -8.91
C THR A 320 -22.46 -28.00 -9.22
N ALA A 321 -22.32 -29.09 -8.48
CA ALA A 321 -23.28 -30.21 -8.51
C ALA A 321 -23.51 -30.66 -7.06
N ARG A 322 -24.79 -30.90 -6.74
CA ARG A 322 -25.20 -31.47 -5.46
C ARG A 322 -25.81 -32.86 -5.73
N PRO A 323 -25.12 -33.95 -5.29
CA PRO A 323 -25.68 -35.29 -5.40
C PRO A 323 -26.91 -35.44 -4.50
N LEU A 324 -27.90 -36.14 -4.99
CA LEU A 324 -29.09 -36.53 -4.23
C LEU A 324 -28.96 -37.95 -3.73
N ALA A 325 -29.64 -38.30 -2.65
CA ALA A 325 -29.66 -39.69 -2.14
C ALA A 325 -30.17 -40.70 -3.18
N THR A 326 -31.03 -40.27 -4.11
CA THR A 326 -31.52 -41.04 -5.22
C THR A 326 -30.52 -41.32 -6.35
N ASP A 327 -29.35 -40.65 -6.30
CA ASP A 327 -28.28 -40.80 -7.31
C ASP A 327 -27.45 -42.09 -7.12
N HIS A 328 -27.71 -42.83 -6.04
CA HIS A 328 -26.98 -44.08 -5.74
C HIS A 328 -27.08 -45.12 -6.86
N ASP A 329 -28.23 -45.18 -7.54
CA ASP A 329 -28.51 -46.16 -8.59
C ASP A 329 -28.12 -45.67 -9.99
N ALA A 330 -27.59 -44.45 -10.11
CA ALA A 330 -27.21 -43.83 -11.38
C ALA A 330 -25.70 -43.53 -11.44
N PRO A 331 -24.87 -44.46 -11.93
CA PRO A 331 -23.42 -44.20 -12.05
C PRO A 331 -23.14 -42.92 -12.82
N TRP A 332 -22.21 -42.13 -12.29
CA TRP A 332 -21.76 -40.87 -12.92
C TRP A 332 -22.82 -39.75 -13.01
N SER A 333 -23.98 -39.85 -12.33
CA SER A 333 -25.01 -38.82 -12.34
C SER A 333 -24.49 -37.44 -11.93
N THR A 334 -23.76 -37.39 -10.82
CA THR A 334 -23.14 -36.15 -10.29
C THR A 334 -22.12 -35.58 -11.27
N LEU A 335 -21.28 -36.43 -11.88
CA LEU A 335 -20.29 -35.96 -12.85
C LEU A 335 -20.96 -35.41 -14.12
N ARG A 336 -22.00 -36.09 -14.62
CA ARG A 336 -22.78 -35.59 -15.76
C ARG A 336 -23.46 -34.27 -15.47
N LEU A 337 -23.97 -34.10 -14.23
CA LEU A 337 -24.56 -32.85 -13.77
C LEU A 337 -23.51 -31.73 -13.72
N LEU A 338 -22.34 -32.03 -13.15
CA LEU A 338 -21.22 -31.09 -13.07
C LEU A 338 -20.74 -30.64 -14.45
N MET A 339 -20.55 -31.58 -15.39
CA MET A 339 -20.14 -31.27 -16.76
C MET A 339 -21.21 -30.44 -17.50
N ARG A 340 -22.49 -30.80 -17.36
CA ARG A 340 -23.58 -30.03 -17.95
C ARG A 340 -23.61 -28.60 -17.42
N ASN A 341 -23.44 -28.40 -16.10
CA ASN A 341 -23.43 -27.10 -15.49
C ASN A 341 -22.18 -26.29 -15.91
N ALA A 342 -21.02 -26.93 -16.03
CA ALA A 342 -19.79 -26.28 -16.53
C ALA A 342 -19.97 -25.79 -17.97
N LEU A 343 -20.53 -26.60 -18.86
CA LEU A 343 -20.80 -26.23 -20.26
C LEU A 343 -21.88 -25.12 -20.38
N ALA A 344 -22.87 -25.13 -19.50
CA ALA A 344 -23.89 -24.09 -19.46
C ALA A 344 -23.31 -22.73 -19.00
N THR A 345 -22.33 -22.77 -18.08
CA THR A 345 -21.69 -21.56 -17.55
C THR A 345 -20.62 -21.01 -18.50
N ALA A 346 -19.95 -21.87 -19.27
CA ALA A 346 -18.89 -21.50 -20.23
C ALA A 346 -19.05 -22.31 -21.53
N PRO A 347 -19.92 -21.88 -22.46
CA PRO A 347 -20.15 -22.59 -23.73
C PRO A 347 -18.86 -22.80 -24.55
N GLY A 348 -17.88 -21.93 -24.43
CA GLY A 348 -16.56 -22.03 -25.09
C GLY A 348 -15.70 -23.22 -24.65
N LEU A 349 -16.03 -23.91 -23.56
CA LEU A 349 -15.33 -25.15 -23.14
C LEU A 349 -15.71 -26.38 -23.97
N ALA A 350 -16.74 -26.27 -24.81
CA ALA A 350 -17.21 -27.37 -25.69
C ALA A 350 -16.62 -27.34 -27.11
N ALA A 351 -15.86 -26.29 -27.44
CA ALA A 351 -15.14 -26.12 -28.71
C ALA A 351 -13.68 -26.52 -28.57
#